data_ed92e7e7d8a57f1ce4a00c8536503217
#
_entry.id   ed92e7e7d8a57f1ce4a00c8536503217
#
_cell.length_a   1.000
_cell.length_b   1.000
_cell.length_c   1.000
_cell.angle_alpha   90.00
_cell.angle_beta   90.00
_cell.angle_gamma   90.00
#
_symmetry.space_group_name_H-M   'P 1'
#
loop_
_entity.id
_entity.type
_entity.pdbx_description
1 polymer ?
#
loop_
_entity_poly.entity_id
_entity_poly.type
_entity_poly.pdbx_seq_one_letter_code
_entity_poly.pdbx_strand_id
1 'polypeptide(L)'
;YVVIGREDMAIFSRYPITGSKTILFEQTNNSAMWANINVNGKSVRVFNVHLETTGFSRTMHQAAKLSNQGIKVEDNALINAIYGNYTLGMIIRAGQANMVAMEMRDSNLPCIVTGDFNDVPYSYVYNTMMGDNMVDGFKECGKGFMSTYRGKKPVRIDYIMHDKSLAGTSYYTKDLTYSDHIPVFMTIGI
;
A
#
# COMPACT_ATOMS: atom_id res chain seq x y z
N TYR A 1 -16.22 -13.95 -7.28
CA TYR A 1 -15.20 -13.70 -8.30
C TYR A 1 -13.85 -13.47 -7.63
N VAL A 2 -12.78 -13.87 -8.27
CA VAL A 2 -11.41 -13.67 -7.76
C VAL A 2 -10.46 -13.42 -8.92
N VAL A 3 -9.52 -12.50 -8.70
CA VAL A 3 -8.34 -12.31 -9.53
C VAL A 3 -7.11 -12.44 -8.64
N ILE A 4 -6.18 -13.27 -9.06
CA ILE A 4 -4.89 -13.46 -8.38
C ILE A 4 -3.82 -12.76 -9.21
N GLY A 5 -3.09 -11.88 -8.58
CA GLY A 5 -1.93 -11.19 -9.15
C GLY A 5 -0.64 -11.98 -8.93
N ARG A 6 0.48 -11.26 -8.94
CA ARG A 6 1.79 -11.82 -8.60
C ARG A 6 1.96 -11.84 -7.08
N GLU A 7 2.72 -12.82 -6.57
CA GLU A 7 3.01 -13.01 -5.15
C GLU A 7 1.71 -13.10 -4.32
N ASP A 8 1.61 -12.30 -3.27
CA ASP A 8 0.51 -12.34 -2.30
C ASP A 8 -0.68 -11.45 -2.70
N MET A 9 -0.76 -11.01 -3.97
CA MET A 9 -1.77 -10.06 -4.42
C MET A 9 -3.02 -10.76 -4.94
N ALA A 10 -4.19 -10.40 -4.40
CA ALA A 10 -5.47 -10.87 -4.89
C ALA A 10 -6.58 -9.84 -4.68
N ILE A 11 -7.61 -9.89 -5.50
CA ILE A 11 -8.87 -9.15 -5.33
C ILE A 11 -10.01 -10.16 -5.34
N PHE A 12 -10.75 -10.21 -4.24
CA PHE A 12 -11.97 -11.02 -4.10
C PHE A 12 -13.20 -10.10 -4.17
N SER A 13 -14.19 -10.50 -4.94
CA SER A 13 -15.42 -9.72 -5.11
C SER A 13 -16.67 -10.60 -5.08
N ARG A 14 -17.74 -10.11 -4.47
CA ARG A 14 -19.08 -10.68 -4.62
C ARG A 14 -19.72 -10.31 -5.96
N TYR A 15 -19.24 -9.24 -6.57
CA TYR A 15 -19.74 -8.70 -7.83
C TYR A 15 -18.87 -9.14 -9.00
N PRO A 16 -19.41 -9.18 -10.23
CA PRO A 16 -18.68 -9.57 -11.43
C PRO A 16 -17.44 -8.71 -11.65
N ILE A 17 -16.31 -9.37 -11.94
CA ILE A 17 -15.07 -8.73 -12.39
C ILE A 17 -15.09 -8.76 -13.92
N THR A 18 -15.00 -7.61 -14.57
CA THR A 18 -15.12 -7.46 -16.03
C THR A 18 -13.77 -7.23 -16.72
N GLY A 19 -12.70 -7.00 -15.96
CA GLY A 19 -11.34 -6.85 -16.46
C GLY A 19 -10.37 -6.73 -15.31
N SER A 20 -9.11 -7.04 -15.56
CA SER A 20 -8.04 -6.91 -14.57
C SER A 20 -6.67 -6.78 -15.24
N LYS A 21 -5.70 -6.24 -14.50
CA LYS A 21 -4.31 -6.15 -14.92
C LYS A 21 -3.40 -6.23 -13.70
N THR A 22 -2.28 -6.93 -13.84
CA THR A 22 -1.16 -6.86 -12.88
C THR A 22 -0.14 -5.84 -13.37
N ILE A 23 0.31 -4.98 -12.49
CA ILE A 23 1.37 -3.98 -12.71
C ILE A 23 2.63 -4.53 -12.05
N LEU A 24 3.57 -4.97 -12.87
CA LEU A 24 4.84 -5.51 -12.38
C LEU A 24 5.82 -4.36 -12.16
N PHE A 25 6.47 -4.39 -11.01
CA PHE A 25 7.55 -3.45 -10.70
C PHE A 25 8.90 -4.12 -10.98
N GLU A 26 9.80 -3.38 -11.62
CA GLU A 26 11.16 -3.84 -11.83
C GLU A 26 11.96 -3.86 -10.51
N GLN A 27 12.94 -4.76 -10.41
CA GLN A 27 13.90 -4.87 -9.30
C GLN A 27 13.29 -5.20 -7.92
N THR A 28 12.03 -5.64 -7.87
CA THR A 28 11.34 -6.02 -6.63
C THR A 28 10.34 -7.13 -6.88
N ASN A 29 10.00 -7.88 -5.83
CA ASN A 29 8.92 -8.86 -5.88
C ASN A 29 7.53 -8.21 -5.66
N ASN A 30 7.50 -6.98 -5.15
CA ASN A 30 6.25 -6.26 -4.95
C ASN A 30 5.58 -5.93 -6.28
N SER A 31 4.29 -5.75 -6.25
CA SER A 31 3.49 -5.45 -7.44
C SER A 31 2.25 -4.65 -7.06
N ALA A 32 1.51 -4.22 -8.06
CA ALA A 32 0.15 -3.76 -7.91
C ALA A 32 -0.76 -4.49 -8.90
N MET A 33 -2.04 -4.45 -8.66
CA MET A 33 -3.04 -4.96 -9.59
C MET A 33 -4.30 -4.12 -9.52
N TRP A 34 -5.09 -4.17 -10.59
CA TRP A 34 -6.44 -3.63 -10.54
C TRP A 34 -7.46 -4.60 -11.13
N ALA A 35 -8.71 -4.44 -10.69
CA ALA A 35 -9.87 -5.11 -11.24
C ALA A 35 -11.01 -4.13 -11.46
N ASN A 36 -11.69 -4.24 -12.59
CA ASN A 36 -12.96 -3.55 -12.84
C ASN A 36 -14.09 -4.38 -12.26
N ILE A 37 -14.84 -3.83 -11.32
CA ILE A 37 -15.92 -4.50 -10.60
C ILE A 37 -17.24 -3.85 -10.98
N ASN A 38 -18.22 -4.64 -11.45
CA ASN A 38 -19.57 -4.15 -11.76
C ASN A 38 -20.47 -4.35 -10.55
N VAL A 39 -20.77 -3.26 -9.86
CA VAL A 39 -21.65 -3.25 -8.67
C VAL A 39 -23.05 -2.81 -9.12
N ASN A 40 -23.93 -3.79 -9.38
CA ASN A 40 -25.33 -3.52 -9.76
C ASN A 40 -25.48 -2.56 -10.97
N GLY A 41 -24.65 -2.72 -11.97
CA GLY A 41 -24.68 -1.91 -13.19
C GLY A 41 -23.75 -0.68 -13.17
N LYS A 42 -23.18 -0.32 -12.04
CA LYS A 42 -22.14 0.71 -11.92
C LYS A 42 -20.78 0.07 -11.81
N SER A 43 -19.82 0.53 -12.61
CA SER A 43 -18.48 -0.02 -12.63
C SER A 43 -17.49 0.86 -11.90
N VAL A 44 -16.61 0.25 -11.10
CA VAL A 44 -15.49 0.91 -10.43
C VAL A 44 -14.22 0.12 -10.69
N ARG A 45 -13.07 0.79 -10.69
CA ARG A 45 -11.74 0.16 -10.74
C ARG A 45 -11.14 0.11 -9.34
N VAL A 46 -10.91 -1.08 -8.84
CA VAL A 46 -10.29 -1.30 -7.52
C VAL A 46 -8.83 -1.71 -7.74
N PHE A 47 -7.92 -0.95 -7.14
CA PHE A 47 -6.50 -1.25 -7.09
C PHE A 47 -6.16 -1.94 -5.76
N ASN A 48 -5.31 -2.94 -5.83
CA ASN A 48 -4.59 -3.50 -4.68
C ASN A 48 -3.09 -3.25 -4.93
N VAL A 49 -2.41 -2.61 -3.97
CA VAL A 49 -1.05 -2.08 -4.14
C VAL A 49 -0.18 -2.53 -2.98
N HIS A 50 1.02 -3.05 -3.29
CA HIS A 50 2.07 -3.30 -2.31
C HIS A 50 3.37 -2.71 -2.84
N LEU A 51 3.76 -1.56 -2.29
CA LEU A 51 4.96 -0.84 -2.72
C LEU A 51 6.21 -1.31 -1.96
N GLU A 52 7.39 -0.96 -2.47
CA GLU A 52 8.67 -1.36 -1.89
C GLU A 52 8.83 -0.90 -0.45
N THR A 53 9.41 -1.77 0.37
CA THR A 53 9.66 -1.50 1.78
C THR A 53 10.82 -0.51 1.96
N THR A 54 10.98 0.02 3.18
CA THR A 54 12.12 0.88 3.53
C THR A 54 13.46 0.11 3.61
N GLY A 55 13.42 -1.22 3.57
CA GLY A 55 14.61 -2.07 3.77
C GLY A 55 15.17 -2.04 5.21
N PHE A 56 14.67 -1.18 6.08
CA PHE A 56 15.16 -1.03 7.46
C PHE A 56 15.10 -2.35 8.25
N SER A 57 13.94 -3.00 8.26
CA SER A 57 13.75 -4.27 8.98
C SER A 57 14.69 -5.36 8.47
N ARG A 58 14.90 -5.44 7.16
CA ARG A 58 15.84 -6.39 6.53
C ARG A 58 17.27 -6.14 6.98
N THR A 59 17.72 -4.88 6.97
CA THR A 59 19.07 -4.49 7.41
C THR A 59 19.29 -4.81 8.88
N MET A 60 18.32 -4.49 9.74
CA MET A 60 18.40 -4.81 11.17
C MET A 60 18.44 -6.31 11.44
N HIS A 61 17.64 -7.10 10.70
CA HIS A 61 17.66 -8.56 10.82
C HIS A 61 19.00 -9.16 10.40
N GLN A 62 19.59 -8.68 9.32
CA GLN A 62 20.93 -9.08 8.87
C GLN A 62 22.01 -8.75 9.92
N ALA A 63 21.98 -7.54 10.47
CA ALA A 63 22.93 -7.14 11.53
C ALA A 63 22.79 -8.02 12.78
N ALA A 64 21.57 -8.32 13.22
CA ALA A 64 21.32 -9.22 14.34
C ALA A 64 21.83 -10.65 14.06
N LYS A 65 21.65 -11.17 12.85
CA LYS A 65 22.16 -12.48 12.43
C LYS A 65 23.68 -12.53 12.48
N LEU A 66 24.37 -11.51 11.97
CA LEU A 66 25.84 -11.42 12.04
C LEU A 66 26.33 -11.34 13.48
N SER A 67 25.68 -10.54 14.32
CA SER A 67 26.00 -10.45 15.76
C SER A 67 25.86 -11.81 16.47
N ASN A 68 24.80 -12.56 16.17
CA ASN A 68 24.60 -13.92 16.72
C ASN A 68 25.67 -14.93 16.25
N GLN A 69 26.33 -14.66 15.14
CA GLN A 69 27.47 -15.46 14.62
C GLN A 69 28.82 -14.99 15.20
N GLY A 70 28.80 -14.04 16.14
CA GLY A 70 30.03 -13.48 16.74
C GLY A 70 30.74 -12.45 15.85
N ILE A 71 30.12 -12.04 14.74
CA ILE A 71 30.66 -11.01 13.84
C ILE A 71 30.21 -9.65 14.34
N LYS A 72 31.19 -8.84 14.77
CA LYS A 72 30.92 -7.45 15.20
C LYS A 72 30.63 -6.59 13.97
N VAL A 73 29.41 -6.06 13.90
CA VAL A 73 29.04 -5.05 12.91
C VAL A 73 29.42 -3.67 13.46
N GLU A 74 30.26 -2.94 12.74
CA GLU A 74 30.63 -1.58 13.14
C GLU A 74 29.43 -0.64 13.01
N ASP A 75 29.22 0.23 14.00
CA ASP A 75 28.05 1.14 14.05
C ASP A 75 27.95 2.02 12.81
N ASN A 76 29.09 2.54 12.33
CA ASN A 76 29.11 3.36 11.10
C ASN A 76 28.72 2.57 9.84
N ALA A 77 29.14 1.31 9.73
CA ALA A 77 28.79 0.45 8.61
C ALA A 77 27.29 0.12 8.64
N LEU A 78 26.74 -0.15 9.81
CA LEU A 78 25.31 -0.39 10.00
C LEU A 78 24.47 0.85 9.67
N ILE A 79 24.87 2.03 10.16
CA ILE A 79 24.22 3.30 9.87
C ILE A 79 24.21 3.57 8.37
N ASN A 80 25.34 3.44 7.69
CA ASN A 80 25.46 3.65 6.25
C ASN A 80 24.59 2.66 5.45
N ALA A 81 24.52 1.39 5.85
CA ALA A 81 23.66 0.39 5.23
C ALA A 81 22.17 0.72 5.42
N ILE A 82 21.77 1.19 6.60
CA ILE A 82 20.39 1.63 6.89
C ILE A 82 20.02 2.82 5.99
N TYR A 83 20.87 3.85 5.94
CA TYR A 83 20.59 5.03 5.10
C TYR A 83 20.58 4.70 3.62
N GLY A 84 21.52 3.88 3.13
CA GLY A 84 21.56 3.46 1.74
C GLY A 84 20.31 2.68 1.32
N ASN A 85 19.90 1.70 2.10
CA ASN A 85 18.72 0.89 1.81
C ASN A 85 17.43 1.69 1.95
N TYR A 86 17.35 2.59 2.93
CA TYR A 86 16.22 3.49 3.10
C TYR A 86 16.05 4.43 1.88
N THR A 87 17.13 5.08 1.47
CA THR A 87 17.12 5.98 0.29
C THR A 87 16.76 5.25 -0.99
N LEU A 88 17.35 4.06 -1.22
CA LEU A 88 17.02 3.24 -2.37
C LEU A 88 15.54 2.82 -2.36
N GLY A 89 15.04 2.35 -1.22
CA GLY A 89 13.62 2.00 -1.06
C GLY A 89 12.69 3.18 -1.34
N MET A 90 13.04 4.40 -0.92
CA MET A 90 12.27 5.61 -1.24
C MET A 90 12.22 5.89 -2.75
N ILE A 91 13.36 5.78 -3.45
CA ILE A 91 13.44 6.04 -4.90
C ILE A 91 12.61 5.01 -5.67
N ILE A 92 12.77 3.72 -5.35
CA ILE A 92 12.02 2.63 -5.98
C ILE A 92 10.52 2.85 -5.75
N ARG A 93 10.12 3.09 -4.52
CA ARG A 93 8.72 3.31 -4.13
C ARG A 93 8.09 4.51 -4.82
N ALA A 94 8.84 5.62 -4.97
CA ALA A 94 8.38 6.79 -5.71
C ALA A 94 8.11 6.45 -7.19
N GLY A 95 9.00 5.69 -7.84
CA GLY A 95 8.79 5.19 -9.21
C GLY A 95 7.55 4.30 -9.31
N GLN A 96 7.36 3.38 -8.37
CA GLN A 96 6.19 2.50 -8.31
C GLN A 96 4.89 3.28 -8.13
N ALA A 97 4.86 4.28 -7.23
CA ALA A 97 3.71 5.15 -7.03
C ALA A 97 3.34 5.92 -8.30
N ASN A 98 4.34 6.43 -9.05
CA ASN A 98 4.11 7.09 -10.33
C ASN A 98 3.46 6.15 -11.36
N MET A 99 3.90 4.87 -11.43
CA MET A 99 3.30 3.87 -12.34
C MET A 99 1.84 3.60 -11.98
N VAL A 100 1.52 3.42 -10.70
CA VAL A 100 0.13 3.20 -10.25
C VAL A 100 -0.72 4.44 -10.52
N ALA A 101 -0.21 5.63 -10.22
CA ALA A 101 -0.92 6.89 -10.47
C ALA A 101 -1.19 7.12 -11.97
N MET A 102 -0.32 6.67 -12.88
CA MET A 102 -0.60 6.66 -14.33
C MET A 102 -1.79 5.77 -14.66
N GLU A 103 -1.80 4.52 -14.20
CA GLU A 103 -2.91 3.58 -14.42
C GLU A 103 -4.25 4.10 -13.85
N MET A 104 -4.19 4.87 -12.75
CA MET A 104 -5.37 5.52 -12.19
C MET A 104 -5.88 6.65 -13.10
N ARG A 105 -4.99 7.52 -13.58
CA ARG A 105 -5.34 8.64 -14.49
C ARG A 105 -5.88 8.14 -15.83
N ASP A 106 -5.37 7.01 -16.32
CA ASP A 106 -5.82 6.41 -17.58
C ASP A 106 -7.16 5.64 -17.42
N SER A 107 -7.72 5.60 -16.21
CA SER A 107 -9.00 4.95 -15.96
C SER A 107 -10.17 5.84 -16.34
N ASN A 108 -11.10 5.31 -17.13
CA ASN A 108 -12.41 5.92 -17.39
C ASN A 108 -13.45 5.58 -16.30
N LEU A 109 -13.05 4.84 -15.26
CA LEU A 109 -13.92 4.43 -14.16
C LEU A 109 -13.47 5.13 -12.87
N PRO A 110 -14.38 5.43 -11.95
CA PRO A 110 -14.00 5.85 -10.60
C PRO A 110 -13.06 4.83 -9.97
N CYS A 111 -11.97 5.30 -9.37
CA CYS A 111 -10.95 4.46 -8.77
C CYS A 111 -11.14 4.33 -7.25
N ILE A 112 -10.87 3.14 -6.74
CA ILE A 112 -10.65 2.86 -5.32
C ILE A 112 -9.26 2.24 -5.22
N VAL A 113 -8.38 2.81 -4.42
CA VAL A 113 -7.00 2.34 -4.25
C VAL A 113 -6.81 1.85 -2.83
N THR A 114 -6.39 0.60 -2.69
CA THR A 114 -6.17 -0.05 -1.40
C THR A 114 -4.77 -0.64 -1.35
N GLY A 115 -4.20 -0.78 -0.16
CA GLY A 115 -2.99 -1.56 0.04
C GLY A 115 -1.94 -0.90 0.92
N ASP A 116 -0.81 -1.58 1.01
CA ASP A 116 0.38 -1.12 1.73
C ASP A 116 1.23 -0.22 0.82
N PHE A 117 1.27 1.07 1.15
CA PHE A 117 2.11 2.03 0.43
C PHE A 117 3.53 2.08 0.98
N ASN A 118 3.80 1.38 2.11
CA ASN A 118 5.07 1.41 2.82
C ASN A 118 5.59 2.84 3.11
N ASP A 119 4.68 3.82 3.15
CA ASP A 119 5.00 5.22 3.39
C ASP A 119 3.90 5.92 4.20
N VAL A 120 4.27 6.99 4.87
CA VAL A 120 3.40 7.72 5.80
C VAL A 120 2.56 8.78 5.08
N PRO A 121 1.46 9.29 5.72
CA PRO A 121 0.70 10.41 5.19
C PRO A 121 1.59 11.62 4.89
N TYR A 122 1.25 12.35 3.82
CA TYR A 122 1.97 13.52 3.31
C TYR A 122 3.36 13.26 2.72
N SER A 123 3.80 11.99 2.61
CA SER A 123 4.99 11.63 1.83
C SER A 123 4.78 11.89 0.33
N TYR A 124 5.86 11.81 -0.44
CA TYR A 124 5.77 11.87 -1.91
C TYR A 124 4.82 10.80 -2.46
N VAL A 125 4.97 9.55 -1.99
CA VAL A 125 4.11 8.42 -2.41
C VAL A 125 2.64 8.70 -2.12
N TYR A 126 2.33 9.09 -0.89
CA TYR A 126 0.97 9.43 -0.49
C TYR A 126 0.37 10.54 -1.37
N ASN A 127 1.12 11.63 -1.59
CA ASN A 127 0.64 12.75 -2.41
C ASN A 127 0.49 12.37 -3.88
N THR A 128 1.39 11.53 -4.41
CA THR A 128 1.30 11.00 -5.78
C THR A 128 0.05 10.15 -5.98
N MET A 129 -0.27 9.28 -5.01
CA MET A 129 -1.46 8.43 -5.04
C MET A 129 -2.75 9.24 -4.84
N MET A 130 -2.70 10.29 -4.03
CA MET A 130 -3.83 11.21 -3.84
C MET A 130 -4.15 12.00 -5.10
N GLY A 131 -3.12 12.52 -5.78
CA GLY A 131 -3.34 13.43 -6.90
C GLY A 131 -4.41 14.48 -6.61
N ASP A 132 -5.08 14.94 -7.67
CA ASP A 132 -6.14 15.96 -7.55
C ASP A 132 -7.54 15.37 -7.35
N ASN A 133 -7.72 14.07 -7.62
CA ASN A 133 -9.06 13.44 -7.74
C ASN A 133 -9.38 12.42 -6.65
N MET A 134 -8.44 12.08 -5.77
CA MET A 134 -8.67 11.09 -4.73
C MET A 134 -8.98 11.73 -3.38
N VAL A 135 -9.65 10.95 -2.53
CA VAL A 135 -9.95 11.26 -1.13
C VAL A 135 -9.34 10.16 -0.26
N ASP A 136 -8.62 10.53 0.78
CA ASP A 136 -8.17 9.59 1.81
C ASP A 136 -9.37 9.24 2.71
N GLY A 137 -9.82 7.99 2.67
CA GLY A 137 -10.97 7.54 3.42
C GLY A 137 -10.86 7.72 4.93
N PHE A 138 -9.64 7.62 5.48
CA PHE A 138 -9.44 7.93 6.91
C PHE A 138 -9.66 9.41 7.23
N LYS A 139 -9.25 10.31 6.34
CA LYS A 139 -9.50 11.75 6.53
C LYS A 139 -10.96 12.11 6.38
N GLU A 140 -11.69 11.40 5.51
CA GLU A 140 -13.11 11.67 5.26
C GLU A 140 -13.99 11.18 6.41
N CYS A 141 -13.83 9.95 6.86
CA CYS A 141 -14.74 9.32 7.80
C CYS A 141 -14.08 8.50 8.93
N GLY A 142 -12.76 8.49 9.01
CA GLY A 142 -12.03 7.91 10.15
C GLY A 142 -12.11 8.78 11.40
N LYS A 143 -11.76 8.19 12.54
CA LYS A 143 -11.77 8.88 13.84
C LYS A 143 -10.49 8.62 14.62
N GLY A 144 -10.02 9.66 15.32
CA GLY A 144 -8.88 9.59 16.23
C GLY A 144 -7.54 9.34 15.54
N PHE A 145 -6.67 8.60 16.20
CA PHE A 145 -5.38 8.17 15.69
C PHE A 145 -5.47 6.72 15.20
N MET A 146 -4.93 6.45 14.02
CA MET A 146 -4.93 5.11 13.44
C MET A 146 -3.50 4.69 13.09
N SER A 147 -3.14 3.49 13.55
CA SER A 147 -1.98 2.76 13.07
C SER A 147 -2.45 1.53 12.29
N THR A 148 -1.77 1.22 11.21
CA THR A 148 -2.01 0.01 10.42
C THR A 148 -0.85 -0.98 10.48
N TYR A 149 0.25 -0.61 11.14
CA TYR A 149 1.42 -1.46 11.34
C TYR A 149 1.80 -1.59 12.82
N ARG A 150 2.12 -2.81 13.27
CA ARG A 150 2.45 -3.18 14.67
C ARG A 150 3.94 -3.10 14.99
N GLY A 151 4.72 -2.30 14.27
CA GLY A 151 6.14 -2.09 14.55
C GLY A 151 6.39 -1.33 15.86
N LYS A 152 7.67 -1.07 16.16
CA LYS A 152 8.07 -0.32 17.38
C LYS A 152 7.46 1.07 17.46
N LYS A 153 7.08 1.67 16.33
CA LYS A 153 6.37 2.95 16.26
C LYS A 153 5.06 2.74 15.51
N PRO A 154 3.94 3.22 16.07
CA PRO A 154 2.65 3.14 15.39
C PRO A 154 2.65 4.06 14.17
N VAL A 155 2.47 3.50 12.98
CA VAL A 155 2.40 4.24 11.72
C VAL A 155 1.21 3.77 10.88
N ARG A 156 0.65 4.67 10.08
CA ARG A 156 -0.35 4.36 9.07
C ARG A 156 0.35 4.30 7.72
N ILE A 157 0.47 3.13 7.16
CA ILE A 157 1.10 2.86 5.87
C ILE A 157 0.18 2.10 4.91
N ASP A 158 -0.93 1.57 5.42
CA ASP A 158 -2.00 0.97 4.64
C ASP A 158 -3.14 1.97 4.46
N TYR A 159 -3.69 2.04 3.26
CA TYR A 159 -4.66 3.05 2.88
C TYR A 159 -5.85 2.44 2.14
N ILE A 160 -6.99 3.11 2.23
CA ILE A 160 -8.09 3.06 1.27
C ILE A 160 -8.36 4.49 0.84
N MET A 161 -8.11 4.77 -0.43
CA MET A 161 -8.41 6.04 -1.09
C MET A 161 -9.45 5.80 -2.17
N HIS A 162 -10.30 6.76 -2.43
CA HIS A 162 -11.32 6.65 -3.48
C HIS A 162 -11.46 7.94 -4.28
N ASP A 163 -11.98 7.82 -5.49
CA ASP A 163 -12.32 8.95 -6.34
C ASP A 163 -13.33 9.88 -5.66
N LYS A 164 -13.20 11.19 -5.85
CA LYS A 164 -14.10 12.22 -5.31
C LYS A 164 -15.55 12.07 -5.72
N SER A 165 -15.85 11.35 -6.80
CA SER A 165 -17.22 11.05 -7.24
C SER A 165 -17.90 9.98 -6.38
N LEU A 166 -17.16 9.28 -5.54
CA LEU A 166 -17.65 8.31 -4.56
C LEU A 166 -17.73 8.96 -3.18
N ALA A 167 -18.45 8.33 -2.25
CA ALA A 167 -18.61 8.85 -0.89
C ALA A 167 -18.31 7.78 0.16
N GLY A 168 -17.36 8.05 1.04
CA GLY A 168 -17.07 7.22 2.21
C GLY A 168 -18.07 7.46 3.34
N THR A 169 -18.46 6.40 4.04
CA THR A 169 -19.40 6.52 5.17
C THR A 169 -18.85 5.96 6.48
N SER A 170 -17.88 5.08 6.41
CA SER A 170 -17.19 4.56 7.59
C SER A 170 -15.78 4.10 7.25
N TYR A 171 -14.85 4.28 8.20
CA TYR A 171 -13.46 3.83 8.11
C TYR A 171 -12.99 3.35 9.47
N TYR A 172 -12.53 2.10 9.58
CA TYR A 172 -12.11 1.51 10.86
C TYR A 172 -11.10 0.38 10.65
N THR A 173 -10.47 -0.03 11.74
CA THR A 173 -9.60 -1.20 11.81
C THR A 173 -10.17 -2.22 12.78
N LYS A 174 -9.75 -3.49 12.66
CA LYS A 174 -9.99 -4.53 13.67
C LYS A 174 -8.67 -5.09 14.15
N ASP A 175 -8.56 -5.29 15.45
CA ASP A 175 -7.39 -5.91 16.06
C ASP A 175 -7.43 -7.43 15.81
N LEU A 176 -6.78 -7.85 14.70
CA LEU A 176 -6.60 -9.26 14.33
C LEU A 176 -5.11 -9.58 14.43
N THR A 177 -4.77 -10.72 15.05
CA THR A 177 -3.38 -11.07 15.41
C THR A 177 -2.66 -11.94 14.38
N TYR A 178 -3.21 -12.08 13.16
CA TYR A 178 -2.66 -12.96 12.12
C TYR A 178 -1.50 -12.34 11.34
N SER A 179 -1.29 -11.03 11.46
CA SER A 179 -0.31 -10.27 10.73
C SER A 179 0.29 -9.17 11.62
N ASP A 180 1.46 -8.69 11.28
CA ASP A 180 2.04 -7.45 11.80
C ASP A 180 1.37 -6.19 11.20
N HIS A 181 0.52 -6.33 10.17
CA HIS A 181 -0.38 -5.30 9.73
C HIS A 181 -1.78 -5.46 10.33
N ILE A 182 -2.46 -4.33 10.51
CA ILE A 182 -3.83 -4.25 11.02
C ILE A 182 -4.76 -4.00 9.83
N PRO A 183 -5.74 -4.89 9.57
CA PRO A 183 -6.61 -4.74 8.41
C PRO A 183 -7.48 -3.49 8.51
N VAL A 184 -7.67 -2.85 7.38
CA VAL A 184 -8.45 -1.63 7.21
C VAL A 184 -9.76 -1.96 6.51
N PHE A 185 -10.84 -1.34 6.99
CA PHE A 185 -12.20 -1.50 6.47
C PHE A 185 -12.79 -0.14 6.14
N MET A 186 -13.49 -0.07 5.02
CA MET A 186 -14.21 1.14 4.60
C MET A 186 -15.53 0.77 3.93
N THR A 187 -16.55 1.59 4.16
CA THR A 187 -17.80 1.54 3.39
C THR A 187 -17.82 2.72 2.43
N ILE A 188 -18.03 2.43 1.14
CA ILE A 188 -18.05 3.42 0.05
C ILE A 188 -19.35 3.26 -0.72
N GLY A 189 -20.08 4.37 -0.91
CA GLY A 189 -21.22 4.45 -1.81
C GLY A 189 -20.77 4.52 -3.27
N ILE A 190 -21.37 3.70 -4.14
CA ILE A 190 -21.12 3.62 -5.58
C ILE A 190 -22.35 4.03 -6.38
#